data_aa749d72740e9b359e8306f58f26f8ad
#
_entry.id   aa749d72740e9b359e8306f58f26f8ad
#
_cell.length_a   1.000
_cell.length_b   1.000
_cell.length_c   1.000
_cell.angle_alpha   90.00
_cell.angle_beta   90.00
_cell.angle_gamma   90.00
#
_symmetry.space_group_name_H-M   'P 1'
#
loop_
_entity.id
_entity.type
_entity.pdbx_description
1 polymer ?
#
loop_
_entity_poly.entity_id
_entity_poly.type
_entity_poly.pdbx_seq_one_letter_code
_entity_poly.pdbx_strand_id
1 'polypeptide(L)'
;MLISEVVDIEKDARAYNGILAHVSAAFIYKEEMKKEIETIYETDKYNFYRKAKESNAYHHVAITMAGIEREFYAKKALGIILAAEEDASVCSKVMNLIAKHYPTIYSSLSRDQFIDVAMMLLELRDTVKTPTEYKAYENIIFYAVLKLNHKIKDNMQKEFVDSYIDTMKIMQTESFTVKDIEPLINSKRETIDSIKSRIEANKGRWRGFEDIFNAQDEEIKKYQTIMSLIFEFERMSISALLSDIVLNEEDIDKIITAYLLLYSDKNLERTTNVLINGIIIQSLLKAYKDVKETFFKNNKETLYLNLEMLENNNDKLQKENQRLNEEIESLNQEINLTKNSQISEINKVKKRYEKLINQLNKKIKDLEKELRTEKKAVYNDEINKLREMLFSIKNEYTPQKQVKTLNEYLEEYRILIVGGATEWRRKIKEQYPQILTIDGFNENFDINTLKNIDFIFFFTGYMNHGTYYRFINHIRNKNIKFGYIGKTNLELVESELVEEIEKTMQGK
;
A
#
# COMPACT_ATOMS: atom_id res chain seq x y z
N MET A 1 23.89 -5.67 -25.94
CA MET A 1 23.28 -6.39 -24.77
C MET A 1 22.74 -5.39 -23.77
N LEU A 2 21.66 -5.73 -23.14
CA LEU A 2 21.08 -4.95 -22.04
C LEU A 2 21.70 -5.38 -20.71
N ILE A 3 21.72 -4.50 -19.72
CA ILE A 3 22.15 -4.88 -18.36
C ILE A 3 21.23 -5.98 -17.81
N SER A 4 19.93 -5.90 -18.14
CA SER A 4 18.91 -6.91 -17.79
C SER A 4 19.11 -8.28 -18.45
N GLU A 5 19.90 -8.37 -19.51
CA GLU A 5 20.21 -9.66 -20.17
C GLU A 5 21.38 -10.40 -19.50
N VAL A 6 22.22 -9.68 -18.76
CA VAL A 6 23.38 -10.26 -18.06
C VAL A 6 23.15 -10.42 -16.56
N VAL A 7 22.16 -9.75 -16.00
CA VAL A 7 21.77 -9.85 -14.59
C VAL A 7 20.33 -10.31 -14.51
N ASP A 8 20.09 -11.44 -13.87
CA ASP A 8 18.72 -11.92 -13.60
C ASP A 8 18.04 -10.99 -12.61
N ILE A 9 17.14 -10.13 -13.11
CA ILE A 9 16.46 -9.10 -12.31
C ILE A 9 15.61 -9.74 -11.20
N GLU A 10 15.02 -10.90 -11.45
CA GLU A 10 14.16 -11.56 -10.45
C GLU A 10 14.97 -12.12 -9.28
N LYS A 11 16.16 -12.66 -9.57
CA LYS A 11 17.04 -13.25 -8.56
C LYS A 11 18.01 -12.25 -7.96
N ASP A 12 18.53 -11.33 -8.77
CA ASP A 12 19.64 -10.43 -8.41
C ASP A 12 19.25 -8.94 -8.54
N ALA A 13 18.00 -8.57 -8.24
CA ALA A 13 17.50 -7.18 -8.32
C ALA A 13 18.41 -6.15 -7.64
N ARG A 14 19.07 -6.55 -6.56
CA ARG A 14 19.99 -5.66 -5.82
C ARG A 14 21.25 -5.38 -6.65
N ALA A 15 21.84 -6.40 -7.26
CA ALA A 15 23.02 -6.25 -8.11
C ALA A 15 22.69 -5.39 -9.34
N TYR A 16 21.54 -5.62 -9.97
CA TYR A 16 21.06 -4.82 -11.09
C TYR A 16 20.97 -3.33 -10.74
N ASN A 17 20.31 -2.99 -9.63
CA ASN A 17 20.18 -1.61 -9.17
C ASN A 17 21.55 -1.01 -8.77
N GLY A 18 22.41 -1.80 -8.16
CA GLY A 18 23.77 -1.40 -7.84
C GLY A 18 24.58 -1.05 -9.09
N ILE A 19 24.54 -1.90 -10.12
CA ILE A 19 25.21 -1.64 -11.39
C ILE A 19 24.70 -0.35 -12.05
N LEU A 20 23.38 -0.18 -12.14
CA LEU A 20 22.80 1.05 -12.69
C LEU A 20 23.27 2.29 -11.94
N ALA A 21 23.28 2.23 -10.62
CA ALA A 21 23.69 3.35 -9.77
C ALA A 21 25.18 3.67 -9.95
N HIS A 22 26.05 2.67 -9.94
CA HIS A 22 27.49 2.86 -10.11
C HIS A 22 27.86 3.34 -11.51
N VAL A 23 27.24 2.80 -12.54
CA VAL A 23 27.40 3.27 -13.92
C VAL A 23 26.94 4.72 -14.04
N SER A 24 25.76 5.07 -13.48
CA SER A 24 25.26 6.45 -13.48
C SER A 24 26.21 7.42 -12.80
N ALA A 25 26.76 7.02 -11.65
CA ALA A 25 27.76 7.81 -10.93
C ALA A 25 29.07 7.97 -11.71
N ALA A 26 29.46 6.98 -12.50
CA ALA A 26 30.65 7.03 -13.34
C ALA A 26 30.51 8.02 -14.52
N PHE A 27 29.33 8.10 -15.13
CA PHE A 27 29.05 9.04 -16.19
C PHE A 27 29.18 10.52 -15.78
N ILE A 28 29.00 10.81 -14.49
CA ILE A 28 29.12 12.17 -13.97
C ILE A 28 30.48 12.46 -13.29
N TYR A 29 31.43 11.51 -13.40
CA TYR A 29 32.74 11.66 -12.76
C TYR A 29 33.54 12.82 -13.37
N LYS A 30 33.55 12.95 -14.71
CA LYS A 30 34.19 14.07 -15.42
C LYS A 30 33.23 15.26 -15.51
N GLU A 31 33.73 16.45 -15.18
CA GLU A 31 32.92 17.66 -15.15
C GLU A 31 32.33 18.02 -16.51
N GLU A 32 33.11 17.77 -17.59
CA GLU A 32 32.67 18.02 -18.95
C GLU A 32 31.48 17.15 -19.35
N MET A 33 31.43 15.92 -18.85
CA MET A 33 30.31 14.99 -19.14
C MET A 33 28.99 15.48 -18.51
N LYS A 34 29.02 16.13 -17.37
CA LYS A 34 27.81 16.65 -16.73
C LYS A 34 27.04 17.59 -17.66
N LYS A 35 27.76 18.50 -18.37
CA LYS A 35 27.13 19.44 -19.31
C LYS A 35 26.48 18.73 -20.51
N GLU A 36 27.10 17.66 -20.97
CA GLU A 36 26.58 16.91 -22.11
C GLU A 36 25.40 16.02 -21.69
N ILE A 37 25.47 15.44 -20.50
CA ILE A 37 24.33 14.74 -19.88
C ILE A 37 23.14 15.69 -19.73
N GLU A 38 23.37 16.93 -19.29
CA GLU A 38 22.32 17.96 -19.25
C GLU A 38 21.71 18.19 -20.62
N THR A 39 22.54 18.31 -21.65
CA THR A 39 22.08 18.52 -23.03
C THR A 39 21.22 17.34 -23.54
N ILE A 40 21.62 16.11 -23.24
CA ILE A 40 20.84 14.92 -23.60
C ILE A 40 19.54 14.91 -22.79
N TYR A 41 19.62 15.18 -21.48
CA TYR A 41 18.48 15.16 -20.58
C TYR A 41 17.38 16.15 -21.01
N GLU A 42 17.74 17.35 -21.42
CA GLU A 42 16.80 18.36 -21.90
C GLU A 42 16.02 17.92 -23.17
N THR A 43 16.52 16.92 -23.93
CA THR A 43 15.80 16.44 -25.13
C THR A 43 14.50 15.70 -24.80
N ASP A 44 14.42 15.04 -23.63
CA ASP A 44 13.22 14.30 -23.19
C ASP A 44 13.22 14.14 -21.64
N LYS A 45 13.35 15.28 -20.95
CA LYS A 45 13.52 15.34 -19.50
C LYS A 45 12.41 14.65 -18.71
N TYR A 46 11.18 14.72 -19.18
CA TYR A 46 10.04 14.10 -18.52
C TYR A 46 10.19 12.55 -18.50
N ASN A 47 10.50 11.95 -19.63
CA ASN A 47 10.67 10.51 -19.74
C ASN A 47 11.88 10.03 -18.92
N PHE A 48 13.02 10.74 -19.04
CA PHE A 48 14.22 10.40 -18.28
C PHE A 48 14.02 10.54 -16.77
N TYR A 49 13.36 11.62 -16.32
CA TYR A 49 13.02 11.79 -14.91
C TYR A 49 12.12 10.66 -14.40
N ARG A 50 11.06 10.33 -15.14
CA ARG A 50 10.13 9.28 -14.79
C ARG A 50 10.84 7.93 -14.67
N LYS A 51 11.61 7.53 -15.68
CA LYS A 51 12.40 6.29 -15.67
C LYS A 51 13.37 6.22 -14.48
N ALA A 52 14.07 7.31 -14.20
CA ALA A 52 14.95 7.38 -13.04
C ALA A 52 14.16 7.18 -11.73
N LYS A 53 13.06 7.91 -11.56
CA LYS A 53 12.25 7.92 -10.34
C LYS A 53 11.58 6.58 -10.04
N GLU A 54 11.15 5.87 -11.07
CA GLU A 54 10.54 4.54 -10.97
C GLU A 54 11.56 3.45 -10.66
N SER A 55 12.86 3.70 -10.91
CA SER A 55 13.92 2.71 -10.64
C SER A 55 14.33 2.70 -9.17
N ASN A 56 14.47 1.51 -8.59
CA ASN A 56 15.04 1.36 -7.25
C ASN A 56 16.50 1.85 -7.14
N ALA A 57 17.23 1.94 -8.25
CA ALA A 57 18.57 2.51 -8.31
C ALA A 57 18.59 4.02 -7.95
N TYR A 58 17.45 4.71 -8.07
CA TYR A 58 17.31 6.14 -7.74
C TYR A 58 17.67 6.45 -6.27
N HIS A 59 17.41 5.50 -5.38
CA HIS A 59 17.69 5.61 -3.95
C HIS A 59 18.93 4.83 -3.51
N HIS A 60 19.71 4.31 -4.47
CA HIS A 60 20.89 3.54 -4.16
C HIS A 60 22.00 4.42 -3.53
N VAL A 61 22.74 3.86 -2.56
CA VAL A 61 23.79 4.55 -1.80
C VAL A 61 24.88 5.17 -2.69
N ALA A 62 25.25 4.53 -3.79
CA ALA A 62 26.22 5.06 -4.75
C ALA A 62 25.80 6.40 -5.37
N ILE A 63 24.52 6.69 -5.41
CA ILE A 63 23.94 7.95 -5.87
C ILE A 63 23.70 8.90 -4.66
N THR A 64 23.01 8.41 -3.64
CA THR A 64 22.46 9.23 -2.56
C THR A 64 23.49 9.64 -1.50
N MET A 65 24.60 8.92 -1.34
CA MET A 65 25.69 9.33 -0.44
C MET A 65 26.60 10.42 -1.01
N ALA A 66 26.44 10.78 -2.27
CA ALA A 66 27.18 11.87 -2.89
C ALA A 66 26.68 13.26 -2.46
N GLY A 67 27.45 14.32 -2.76
CA GLY A 67 27.01 15.69 -2.61
C GLY A 67 25.81 16.01 -3.51
N ILE A 68 25.06 17.06 -3.19
CA ILE A 68 23.81 17.47 -3.89
C ILE A 68 24.01 17.50 -5.41
N GLU A 69 25.04 18.16 -5.87
CA GLU A 69 25.32 18.28 -7.32
C GLU A 69 25.56 16.92 -7.98
N ARG A 70 26.41 16.10 -7.39
CA ARG A 70 26.69 14.76 -7.91
C ARG A 70 25.45 13.89 -7.93
N GLU A 71 24.68 13.90 -6.85
CA GLU A 71 23.42 13.14 -6.80
C GLU A 71 22.44 13.61 -7.88
N PHE A 72 22.33 14.93 -8.07
CA PHE A 72 21.44 15.53 -9.06
C PHE A 72 21.77 15.04 -10.48
N TYR A 73 23.05 15.18 -10.89
CA TYR A 73 23.49 14.71 -12.21
C TYR A 73 23.48 13.18 -12.34
N ALA A 74 23.80 12.42 -11.29
CA ALA A 74 23.73 10.95 -11.34
C ALA A 74 22.28 10.46 -11.54
N LYS A 75 21.30 11.13 -10.97
CA LYS A 75 19.88 10.81 -11.19
C LYS A 75 19.45 11.12 -12.64
N LYS A 76 19.96 12.19 -13.24
CA LYS A 76 19.75 12.48 -14.68
C LYS A 76 20.39 11.40 -15.56
N ALA A 77 21.66 11.07 -15.27
CA ALA A 77 22.36 10.01 -15.98
C ALA A 77 21.63 8.65 -15.87
N LEU A 78 21.10 8.32 -14.69
CA LEU A 78 20.32 7.11 -14.49
C LEU A 78 19.11 7.04 -15.43
N GLY A 79 18.35 8.12 -15.54
CA GLY A 79 17.20 8.17 -16.46
C GLY A 79 17.59 7.99 -17.92
N ILE A 80 18.70 8.60 -18.34
CA ILE A 80 19.24 8.47 -19.70
C ILE A 80 19.72 7.03 -19.94
N ILE A 81 20.44 6.42 -18.98
CA ILE A 81 20.93 5.04 -19.09
C ILE A 81 19.77 4.06 -19.18
N LEU A 82 18.74 4.22 -18.36
CA LEU A 82 17.52 3.39 -18.42
C LEU A 82 16.79 3.55 -19.77
N ALA A 83 16.70 4.77 -20.29
CA ALA A 83 16.12 4.98 -21.62
C ALA A 83 17.00 4.38 -22.73
N ALA A 84 18.33 4.40 -22.59
CA ALA A 84 19.25 3.77 -23.52
C ALA A 84 19.18 2.24 -23.53
N GLU A 85 18.58 1.62 -22.52
CA GLU A 85 18.27 0.19 -22.54
C GLU A 85 17.14 -0.15 -23.54
N GLU A 86 16.23 0.80 -23.79
CA GLU A 86 15.04 0.59 -24.63
C GLU A 86 15.11 1.29 -25.99
N ASP A 87 15.85 2.42 -26.07
CA ASP A 87 15.94 3.27 -27.27
C ASP A 87 17.37 3.30 -27.83
N ALA A 88 17.53 2.77 -29.02
CA ALA A 88 18.80 2.74 -29.75
C ALA A 88 19.36 4.15 -30.06
N SER A 89 18.48 5.16 -30.24
CA SER A 89 18.91 6.55 -30.49
C SER A 89 19.54 7.13 -29.23
N VAL A 90 18.92 6.93 -28.06
CA VAL A 90 19.47 7.35 -26.77
C VAL A 90 20.76 6.58 -26.47
N CYS A 91 20.77 5.26 -26.71
CA CYS A 91 21.98 4.44 -26.57
C CYS A 91 23.14 4.98 -27.41
N SER A 92 22.89 5.37 -28.67
CA SER A 92 23.91 5.98 -29.54
C SER A 92 24.45 7.30 -28.95
N LYS A 93 23.59 8.16 -28.39
CA LYS A 93 24.02 9.39 -27.72
C LYS A 93 24.93 9.08 -26.52
N VAL A 94 24.58 8.10 -25.71
CA VAL A 94 25.38 7.67 -24.55
C VAL A 94 26.73 7.09 -25.00
N MET A 95 26.75 6.28 -26.06
CA MET A 95 27.99 5.75 -26.60
C MET A 95 28.90 6.84 -27.20
N ASN A 96 28.32 7.89 -27.78
CA ASN A 96 29.07 9.05 -28.23
C ASN A 96 29.72 9.82 -27.05
N LEU A 97 29.09 9.90 -25.90
CA LEU A 97 29.72 10.43 -24.69
C LEU A 97 30.96 9.61 -24.30
N ILE A 98 30.84 8.28 -24.31
CA ILE A 98 31.99 7.42 -24.02
C ILE A 98 33.09 7.60 -25.06
N ALA A 99 32.75 7.64 -26.34
CA ALA A 99 33.72 7.87 -27.43
C ALA A 99 34.49 9.17 -27.27
N LYS A 100 33.81 10.23 -26.84
CA LYS A 100 34.38 11.56 -26.66
C LYS A 100 35.24 11.68 -25.39
N HIS A 101 34.77 11.20 -24.26
CA HIS A 101 35.40 11.41 -22.96
C HIS A 101 36.32 10.26 -22.52
N TYR A 102 36.15 9.09 -23.13
CA TYR A 102 36.96 7.88 -22.89
C TYR A 102 37.40 7.27 -24.22
N PRO A 103 38.11 8.04 -25.08
CA PRO A 103 38.40 7.62 -26.46
C PRO A 103 39.26 6.33 -26.53
N THR A 104 40.16 6.16 -25.58
CA THR A 104 40.98 4.94 -25.49
C THR A 104 40.10 3.72 -25.23
N ILE A 105 39.19 3.80 -24.25
CA ILE A 105 38.26 2.71 -23.95
C ILE A 105 37.37 2.41 -25.15
N TYR A 106 36.74 3.46 -25.72
CA TYR A 106 35.86 3.29 -26.87
C TYR A 106 36.58 2.72 -28.09
N SER A 107 37.76 3.25 -28.45
CA SER A 107 38.51 2.79 -29.60
C SER A 107 39.04 1.38 -29.42
N SER A 108 39.40 0.99 -28.20
CA SER A 108 39.84 -0.37 -27.91
C SER A 108 38.69 -1.36 -28.02
N LEU A 109 37.53 -1.04 -27.43
CA LEU A 109 36.37 -1.93 -27.41
C LEU A 109 35.61 -1.98 -28.75
N SER A 110 35.71 -0.96 -29.61
CA SER A 110 35.05 -0.93 -30.89
C SER A 110 35.82 -1.65 -32.02
N ARG A 111 37.09 -2.00 -31.79
CA ARG A 111 37.88 -2.81 -32.76
C ARG A 111 37.47 -4.28 -32.67
N ASP A 112 37.35 -4.95 -33.81
CA ASP A 112 37.00 -6.40 -33.88
C ASP A 112 38.09 -7.34 -33.36
N GLN A 113 39.11 -6.81 -32.70
CA GLN A 113 40.25 -7.55 -32.16
C GLN A 113 39.99 -7.97 -30.72
N PHE A 114 40.61 -9.09 -30.34
CA PHE A 114 40.66 -9.54 -28.93
C PHE A 114 41.19 -8.43 -28.04
N ILE A 115 40.39 -8.03 -27.07
CA ILE A 115 40.79 -7.04 -26.07
C ILE A 115 40.81 -7.72 -24.71
N ASP A 116 41.97 -7.74 -24.14
CA ASP A 116 42.17 -8.13 -22.75
C ASP A 116 41.70 -6.97 -21.83
N VAL A 117 40.46 -7.05 -21.37
CA VAL A 117 39.90 -6.07 -20.46
C VAL A 117 40.69 -6.01 -19.13
N ALA A 118 41.30 -7.13 -18.72
CA ALA A 118 42.14 -7.18 -17.53
C ALA A 118 43.42 -6.37 -17.71
N MET A 119 44.09 -6.51 -18.90
CA MET A 119 45.24 -5.68 -19.22
C MET A 119 44.88 -4.19 -19.30
N MET A 120 43.75 -3.85 -19.91
CA MET A 120 43.26 -2.46 -19.96
C MET A 120 43.05 -1.90 -18.56
N LEU A 121 42.49 -2.68 -17.64
CA LEU A 121 42.29 -2.26 -16.22
C LEU A 121 43.63 -2.13 -15.48
N LEU A 122 44.60 -2.99 -15.76
CA LEU A 122 45.96 -2.88 -15.21
C LEU A 122 46.67 -1.62 -15.69
N GLU A 123 46.63 -1.33 -16.99
CA GLU A 123 47.19 -0.08 -17.54
C GLU A 123 46.52 1.17 -16.94
N LEU A 124 45.21 1.11 -16.76
CA LEU A 124 44.48 2.20 -16.08
C LEU A 124 44.92 2.37 -14.66
N ARG A 125 45.19 1.33 -13.92
CA ARG A 125 45.65 1.40 -12.53
C ARG A 125 46.93 2.20 -12.38
N ASP A 126 47.81 2.13 -13.35
CA ASP A 126 49.06 2.88 -13.33
C ASP A 126 48.89 4.36 -13.75
N THR A 127 47.80 4.69 -14.44
CA THR A 127 47.56 6.03 -14.98
C THR A 127 46.58 6.84 -14.12
N VAL A 128 45.69 6.20 -13.33
CA VAL A 128 44.65 6.84 -12.56
C VAL A 128 45.18 7.29 -11.19
N LYS A 129 44.80 8.48 -10.78
CA LYS A 129 45.33 9.09 -9.57
C LYS A 129 44.62 8.70 -8.28
N THR A 130 43.36 8.28 -8.36
CA THR A 130 42.54 7.97 -7.18
C THR A 130 41.73 6.68 -7.34
N PRO A 131 41.43 5.98 -6.22
CA PRO A 131 40.56 4.78 -6.27
C PRO A 131 39.16 5.10 -6.84
N THR A 132 38.66 6.30 -6.59
CA THR A 132 37.35 6.73 -7.10
C THR A 132 37.35 6.87 -8.62
N GLU A 133 38.45 7.42 -9.17
CA GLU A 133 38.66 7.53 -10.60
C GLU A 133 38.75 6.16 -11.25
N TYR A 134 39.51 5.25 -10.65
CA TYR A 134 39.62 3.86 -11.11
C TYR A 134 38.25 3.17 -11.20
N LYS A 135 37.46 3.28 -10.15
CA LYS A 135 36.09 2.72 -10.14
C LYS A 135 35.20 3.35 -11.24
N ALA A 136 35.33 4.66 -11.48
CA ALA A 136 34.57 5.30 -12.54
C ALA A 136 34.93 4.72 -13.91
N TYR A 137 36.23 4.54 -14.20
CA TYR A 137 36.69 3.90 -15.43
C TYR A 137 36.22 2.46 -15.55
N GLU A 138 36.31 1.67 -14.50
CA GLU A 138 35.81 0.29 -14.44
C GLU A 138 34.33 0.19 -14.80
N ASN A 139 33.49 1.06 -14.22
CA ASN A 139 32.07 1.12 -14.52
C ASN A 139 31.79 1.52 -15.98
N ILE A 140 32.54 2.47 -16.54
CA ILE A 140 32.42 2.86 -17.93
C ILE A 140 32.86 1.73 -18.87
N ILE A 141 33.96 1.01 -18.56
CA ILE A 141 34.39 -0.17 -19.31
C ILE A 141 33.30 -1.23 -19.30
N PHE A 142 32.74 -1.54 -18.12
CA PHE A 142 31.67 -2.52 -18.01
C PHE A 142 30.48 -2.16 -18.92
N TYR A 143 30.00 -0.92 -18.83
CA TYR A 143 28.90 -0.46 -19.67
C TYR A 143 29.23 -0.48 -21.15
N ALA A 144 30.41 -0.04 -21.53
CA ALA A 144 30.87 -0.05 -22.92
C ALA A 144 31.03 -1.47 -23.48
N VAL A 145 31.55 -2.43 -22.72
CA VAL A 145 31.64 -3.84 -23.08
C VAL A 145 30.27 -4.41 -23.43
N LEU A 146 29.26 -4.12 -22.58
CA LEU A 146 27.88 -4.58 -22.83
C LEU A 146 27.28 -3.96 -24.10
N LYS A 147 27.50 -2.67 -24.35
CA LYS A 147 26.84 -1.94 -25.46
C LYS A 147 27.53 -2.09 -26.79
N LEU A 148 28.87 -2.20 -26.84
CA LEU A 148 29.61 -2.35 -28.08
C LEU A 148 29.68 -3.82 -28.58
N ASN A 149 29.54 -4.77 -27.67
CA ASN A 149 29.60 -6.19 -28.02
C ASN A 149 28.20 -6.78 -28.17
N HIS A 150 27.71 -6.96 -29.37
CA HIS A 150 26.45 -7.65 -29.66
C HIS A 150 26.42 -9.13 -29.24
N LYS A 151 27.60 -9.73 -29.04
CA LYS A 151 27.82 -11.04 -28.41
C LYS A 151 29.13 -10.95 -27.63
N ILE A 152 29.14 -11.35 -26.37
CA ILE A 152 30.40 -11.57 -25.62
C ILE A 152 31.10 -12.72 -26.34
N LYS A 153 32.03 -12.36 -27.25
CA LYS A 153 32.69 -13.31 -28.14
C LYS A 153 33.86 -14.02 -27.46
N ASP A 154 34.29 -13.52 -26.32
CA ASP A 154 35.51 -13.94 -25.66
C ASP A 154 35.23 -14.36 -24.20
N ASN A 155 35.83 -15.47 -23.78
CA ASN A 155 35.75 -15.96 -22.42
C ASN A 155 36.28 -14.94 -21.42
N MET A 156 37.32 -14.16 -21.74
CA MET A 156 37.88 -13.15 -20.82
C MET A 156 36.94 -11.98 -20.58
N GLN A 157 36.24 -11.52 -21.63
CA GLN A 157 35.21 -10.48 -21.45
C GLN A 157 34.03 -10.99 -20.60
N LYS A 158 33.66 -12.25 -20.80
CA LYS A 158 32.63 -12.89 -19.99
C LYS A 158 33.07 -13.01 -18.53
N GLU A 159 34.29 -13.46 -18.30
CA GLU A 159 34.88 -13.54 -16.94
C GLU A 159 34.93 -12.16 -16.29
N PHE A 160 35.25 -11.10 -17.00
CA PHE A 160 35.21 -9.74 -16.50
C PHE A 160 33.78 -9.33 -16.10
N VAL A 161 32.80 -9.55 -16.98
CA VAL A 161 31.39 -9.23 -16.70
C VAL A 161 30.86 -10.01 -15.50
N ASP A 162 31.15 -11.31 -15.47
CA ASP A 162 30.73 -12.18 -14.37
C ASP A 162 31.40 -11.76 -13.04
N SER A 163 32.71 -11.49 -13.04
CA SER A 163 33.46 -11.00 -11.90
C SER A 163 32.97 -9.62 -11.42
N TYR A 164 32.63 -8.73 -12.34
CA TYR A 164 32.08 -7.42 -12.01
C TYR A 164 30.71 -7.56 -11.33
N ILE A 165 29.83 -8.41 -11.86
CA ILE A 165 28.50 -8.69 -11.28
C ILE A 165 28.65 -9.29 -9.88
N ASP A 166 29.56 -10.28 -9.72
CA ASP A 166 29.80 -10.89 -8.42
C ASP A 166 30.39 -9.89 -7.42
N THR A 167 31.28 -9.01 -7.86
CA THR A 167 31.79 -7.90 -7.04
C THR A 167 30.65 -6.99 -6.58
N MET A 168 29.70 -6.66 -7.48
CA MET A 168 28.54 -5.85 -7.10
C MET A 168 27.61 -6.56 -6.11
N LYS A 169 27.47 -7.88 -6.21
CA LYS A 169 26.74 -8.68 -5.20
C LYS A 169 27.42 -8.62 -3.82
N ILE A 170 28.75 -8.76 -3.78
CA ILE A 170 29.52 -8.72 -2.55
C ILE A 170 29.55 -7.32 -1.93
N MET A 171 29.81 -6.28 -2.73
CA MET A 171 29.85 -4.89 -2.24
C MET A 171 28.56 -4.46 -1.56
N GLN A 172 27.42 -5.04 -1.93
CA GLN A 172 26.14 -4.76 -1.28
C GLN A 172 25.97 -5.46 0.07
N THR A 173 26.67 -6.56 0.29
CA THR A 173 26.69 -7.24 1.60
C THR A 173 27.70 -6.62 2.57
N GLU A 174 28.71 -5.91 2.05
CA GLU A 174 29.78 -5.29 2.85
C GLU A 174 29.60 -3.79 3.08
N SER A 175 28.68 -3.13 2.36
CA SER A 175 28.41 -1.70 2.62
C SER A 175 27.76 -1.52 4.00
N PHE A 176 28.43 -0.73 4.85
CA PHE A 176 27.86 -0.31 6.13
C PHE A 176 26.49 0.32 5.94
N THR A 177 25.46 -0.44 6.21
CA THR A 177 24.09 0.09 6.28
C THR A 177 23.82 0.55 7.71
N VAL A 178 22.86 1.47 7.90
CA VAL A 178 22.45 1.91 9.26
C VAL A 178 22.04 0.71 10.13
N LYS A 179 21.60 -0.39 9.52
CA LYS A 179 21.28 -1.66 10.21
C LYS A 179 22.51 -2.34 10.84
N ASP A 180 23.71 -2.08 10.31
CA ASP A 180 24.95 -2.70 10.81
C ASP A 180 25.51 -1.96 12.04
N ILE A 181 25.07 -0.73 12.29
CA ILE A 181 25.52 0.07 13.44
C ILE A 181 24.80 -0.32 14.73
N GLU A 182 23.52 -0.68 14.68
CA GLU A 182 22.74 -1.07 15.87
C GLU A 182 23.33 -2.26 16.62
N PRO A 183 23.74 -3.36 15.97
CA PRO A 183 24.42 -4.47 16.64
C PRO A 183 25.75 -4.04 17.28
N LEU A 184 26.50 -3.13 16.64
CA LEU A 184 27.77 -2.59 17.18
C LEU A 184 27.52 -1.73 18.41
N ILE A 185 26.53 -0.84 18.38
CA ILE A 185 26.12 -0.04 19.53
C ILE A 185 25.71 -0.96 20.68
N ASN A 186 24.86 -1.95 20.40
CA ASN A 186 24.35 -2.88 21.41
C ASN A 186 25.48 -3.71 22.04
N SER A 187 26.45 -4.16 21.24
CA SER A 187 27.60 -4.91 21.75
C SER A 187 28.53 -4.09 22.68
N LYS A 188 28.49 -2.76 22.57
CA LYS A 188 29.33 -1.82 23.35
C LYS A 188 28.49 -0.96 24.32
N ARG A 189 27.19 -1.26 24.51
CA ARG A 189 26.24 -0.46 25.29
C ARG A 189 26.78 -0.06 26.67
N GLU A 190 27.24 -1.03 27.47
CA GLU A 190 27.76 -0.77 28.82
C GLU A 190 28.95 0.20 28.80
N THR A 191 29.83 0.09 27.79
CA THR A 191 31.00 0.97 27.65
C THR A 191 30.56 2.37 27.23
N ILE A 192 29.60 2.48 26.30
CA ILE A 192 29.04 3.74 25.86
C ILE A 192 28.39 4.47 27.02
N ASP A 193 27.54 3.79 27.79
CA ASP A 193 26.84 4.37 28.94
C ASP A 193 27.83 4.79 30.05
N SER A 194 28.88 4.01 30.27
CA SER A 194 29.96 4.38 31.20
C SER A 194 30.68 5.65 30.74
N ILE A 195 30.99 5.79 29.46
CA ILE A 195 31.64 6.98 28.89
C ILE A 195 30.74 8.18 29.03
N LYS A 196 29.46 8.06 28.62
CA LYS A 196 28.48 9.14 28.75
C LYS A 196 28.36 9.64 30.19
N SER A 197 28.17 8.74 31.13
CA SER A 197 28.05 9.06 32.57
C SER A 197 29.28 9.78 33.09
N ARG A 198 30.48 9.40 32.65
CA ARG A 198 31.72 10.06 33.04
C ARG A 198 31.88 11.44 32.45
N ILE A 199 31.47 11.64 31.17
CA ILE A 199 31.48 12.95 30.53
C ILE A 199 30.45 13.85 31.20
N GLU A 200 29.24 13.35 31.41
CA GLU A 200 28.12 14.09 32.02
C GLU A 200 28.50 14.56 33.46
N ALA A 201 29.13 13.68 34.25
CA ALA A 201 29.56 14.03 35.59
C ALA A 201 30.67 15.09 35.63
N ASN A 202 31.55 15.14 34.62
CA ASN A 202 32.72 16.03 34.64
C ASN A 202 32.56 17.30 33.79
N LYS A 203 31.77 17.24 32.72
CA LYS A 203 31.72 18.31 31.72
C LYS A 203 30.28 18.75 31.38
N GLY A 204 29.26 18.05 31.89
CA GLY A 204 27.87 18.30 31.59
C GLY A 204 27.31 17.40 30.46
N ARG A 205 26.00 17.45 30.28
CA ARG A 205 25.27 16.67 29.25
C ARG A 205 25.18 17.47 27.94
N TRP A 206 25.67 16.86 26.88
CA TRP A 206 25.69 17.50 25.55
C TRP A 206 24.83 16.74 24.55
N ARG A 207 23.85 17.45 23.98
CA ARG A 207 22.93 16.96 22.95
C ARG A 207 23.00 17.74 21.64
N GLY A 208 23.71 18.87 21.64
CA GLY A 208 23.82 19.71 20.49
C GLY A 208 24.94 20.74 20.64
N PHE A 209 25.07 21.57 19.64
CA PHE A 209 26.09 22.64 19.61
C PHE A 209 25.90 23.64 20.75
N GLU A 210 24.66 24.00 21.09
CA GLU A 210 24.37 24.96 22.15
C GLU A 210 24.84 24.49 23.54
N ASP A 211 24.70 23.20 23.84
CA ASP A 211 25.17 22.65 25.10
C ASP A 211 26.69 22.76 25.24
N ILE A 212 27.41 22.55 24.12
CA ILE A 212 28.86 22.74 24.07
C ILE A 212 29.19 24.24 24.20
N PHE A 213 28.45 25.12 23.49
CA PHE A 213 28.66 26.53 23.48
C PHE A 213 28.49 27.17 24.86
N ASN A 214 27.55 26.66 25.66
CA ASN A 214 27.27 27.14 27.00
C ASN A 214 28.16 26.46 28.08
N ALA A 215 29.07 25.56 27.68
CA ALA A 215 29.97 24.92 28.63
C ALA A 215 30.90 25.89 29.36
N GLN A 216 31.12 25.71 30.66
CA GLN A 216 31.92 26.57 31.49
C GLN A 216 33.41 26.22 31.50
N ASP A 217 33.81 25.12 30.91
CA ASP A 217 35.16 24.62 30.83
C ASP A 217 36.05 25.48 29.94
N GLU A 218 37.18 25.95 30.45
CA GLU A 218 38.10 26.88 29.74
C GLU A 218 38.70 26.29 28.45
N GLU A 219 39.01 25.00 28.43
CA GLU A 219 39.55 24.34 27.24
C GLU A 219 38.48 24.17 26.18
N ILE A 220 37.24 23.90 26.59
CA ILE A 220 36.10 23.87 25.66
C ILE A 220 35.82 25.25 25.07
N LYS A 221 35.90 26.33 25.88
CA LYS A 221 35.75 27.71 25.39
C LYS A 221 36.82 28.07 24.37
N LYS A 222 38.06 27.73 24.57
CA LYS A 222 39.13 27.93 23.59
C LYS A 222 38.81 27.19 22.28
N TYR A 223 38.38 25.96 22.42
CA TYR A 223 37.99 25.12 21.26
C TYR A 223 36.81 25.72 20.48
N GLN A 224 35.80 26.21 21.19
CA GLN A 224 34.65 26.90 20.60
C GLN A 224 35.11 28.19 19.81
N THR A 225 36.00 28.93 20.41
CA THR A 225 36.56 30.13 19.76
C THR A 225 37.25 29.78 18.45
N ILE A 226 38.08 28.73 18.45
CA ILE A 226 38.73 28.23 17.23
C ILE A 226 37.71 27.83 16.17
N MET A 227 36.69 27.07 16.55
CA MET A 227 35.63 26.64 15.62
C MET A 227 34.85 27.84 15.09
N SER A 228 34.48 28.79 15.94
CA SER A 228 33.81 30.02 15.51
C SER A 228 34.62 30.80 14.48
N LEU A 229 35.93 30.96 14.73
CA LEU A 229 36.83 31.65 13.79
C LEU A 229 36.92 30.94 12.44
N ILE A 230 36.96 29.60 12.43
CA ILE A 230 36.97 28.83 11.17
C ILE A 230 35.69 29.11 10.35
N PHE A 231 34.53 29.16 10.98
CA PHE A 231 33.28 29.47 10.31
C PHE A 231 33.25 30.98 9.86
N GLU A 232 33.75 31.86 10.71
CA GLU A 232 33.81 33.30 10.35
C GLU A 232 34.73 33.58 9.15
N PHE A 233 35.83 32.82 8.99
CA PHE A 233 36.69 32.91 7.80
C PHE A 233 35.92 32.61 6.51
N GLU A 234 34.95 31.69 6.60
CA GLU A 234 34.03 31.33 5.51
C GLU A 234 32.79 32.22 5.48
N ARG A 235 32.76 33.31 6.27
CA ARG A 235 31.63 34.27 6.40
C ARG A 235 30.32 33.59 6.85
N MET A 236 30.43 32.58 7.70
CA MET A 236 29.34 31.87 8.31
C MET A 236 29.36 32.03 9.82
N SER A 237 28.19 31.94 10.47
CA SER A 237 28.08 31.87 11.92
C SER A 237 27.74 30.42 12.30
N ILE A 238 28.63 29.80 13.10
CA ILE A 238 28.40 28.42 13.56
C ILE A 238 27.12 28.31 14.40
N SER A 239 26.84 29.29 15.25
CA SER A 239 25.63 29.34 16.07
C SER A 239 24.38 29.51 15.20
N ALA A 240 24.38 30.44 14.24
CA ALA A 240 23.24 30.62 13.34
C ALA A 240 22.95 29.34 12.48
N LEU A 241 23.97 28.53 12.21
CA LEU A 241 23.83 27.34 11.40
C LEU A 241 23.40 26.11 12.22
N LEU A 242 23.80 25.99 13.47
CA LEU A 242 23.70 24.77 14.26
C LEU A 242 22.84 24.89 15.53
N SER A 243 22.37 26.11 15.92
CA SER A 243 21.61 26.28 17.17
C SER A 243 20.32 25.46 17.25
N ASP A 244 19.61 25.36 16.13
CA ASP A 244 18.32 24.66 16.09
C ASP A 244 18.45 23.12 15.93
N ILE A 245 19.70 22.61 15.83
CA ILE A 245 19.94 21.21 15.56
C ILE A 245 20.19 20.46 16.85
N VAL A 246 19.20 19.69 17.29
CA VAL A 246 19.30 18.79 18.44
C VAL A 246 19.59 17.38 17.97
N LEU A 247 20.64 16.77 18.52
CA LEU A 247 20.99 15.37 18.30
C LEU A 247 20.20 14.49 19.27
N ASN A 248 19.78 13.32 18.80
CA ASN A 248 19.16 12.32 19.65
C ASN A 248 20.23 11.46 20.35
N GLU A 249 19.82 10.63 21.31
CA GLU A 249 20.74 9.76 22.05
C GLU A 249 21.47 8.77 21.13
N GLU A 250 20.82 8.32 20.07
CA GLU A 250 21.42 7.41 19.09
C GLU A 250 22.54 8.09 18.30
N ASP A 251 22.41 9.37 17.97
CA ASP A 251 23.49 10.12 17.30
C ASP A 251 24.74 10.22 18.19
N ILE A 252 24.55 10.43 19.49
CA ILE A 252 25.64 10.45 20.47
C ILE A 252 26.27 9.04 20.60
N ASP A 253 25.44 8.00 20.64
CA ASP A 253 25.91 6.62 20.68
C ASP A 253 26.75 6.26 19.44
N LYS A 254 26.35 6.73 18.27
CA LYS A 254 27.11 6.55 17.02
C LYS A 254 28.49 7.20 17.09
N ILE A 255 28.59 8.41 17.63
CA ILE A 255 29.86 9.12 17.79
C ILE A 255 30.81 8.34 18.73
N ILE A 256 30.28 7.91 19.88
CA ILE A 256 31.09 7.15 20.85
C ILE A 256 31.45 5.77 20.31
N THR A 257 30.54 5.12 19.58
CA THR A 257 30.81 3.85 18.92
C THR A 257 31.92 3.96 17.91
N ALA A 258 31.93 5.01 17.08
CA ALA A 258 32.99 5.27 16.11
C ALA A 258 34.35 5.41 16.80
N TYR A 259 34.39 6.08 17.95
CA TYR A 259 35.63 6.12 18.79
C TYR A 259 36.06 4.73 19.25
N LEU A 260 35.09 3.93 19.76
CA LEU A 260 35.36 2.59 20.31
C LEU A 260 35.70 1.53 19.25
N LEU A 261 35.54 1.81 17.97
CA LEU A 261 36.05 0.96 16.90
C LEU A 261 37.54 1.05 16.71
N LEU A 262 38.13 2.22 17.00
CA LEU A 262 39.58 2.47 16.83
C LEU A 262 40.35 2.43 18.14
N TYR A 263 39.71 2.81 19.24
CA TYR A 263 40.35 2.92 20.55
C TYR A 263 39.60 2.07 21.57
N SER A 264 40.32 1.16 22.21
CA SER A 264 39.81 0.34 23.31
C SER A 264 39.93 1.03 24.68
N ASP A 265 40.62 2.16 24.75
CA ASP A 265 40.83 2.91 25.98
C ASP A 265 39.60 3.78 26.34
N LYS A 266 39.45 4.05 27.64
CA LYS A 266 38.41 4.94 28.18
C LYS A 266 39.02 6.31 28.58
N ASN A 267 39.95 6.83 27.76
CA ASN A 267 40.55 8.13 28.03
C ASN A 267 39.52 9.23 27.94
N LEU A 268 39.23 9.89 29.06
CA LEU A 268 38.15 10.87 29.17
C LEU A 268 38.38 12.09 28.28
N GLU A 269 39.61 12.63 28.25
CA GLU A 269 39.96 13.81 27.46
C GLU A 269 39.82 13.56 25.97
N ARG A 270 40.40 12.42 25.50
CA ARG A 270 40.29 12.04 24.07
C ARG A 270 38.84 11.81 23.66
N THR A 271 38.08 11.10 24.51
CA THR A 271 36.68 10.80 24.22
C THR A 271 35.84 12.08 24.21
N THR A 272 36.12 13.02 25.13
CA THR A 272 35.47 14.33 25.17
C THR A 272 35.74 15.11 23.89
N ASN A 273 36.98 15.18 23.44
CA ASN A 273 37.35 15.86 22.20
C ASN A 273 36.71 15.23 20.97
N VAL A 274 36.67 13.90 20.91
CA VAL A 274 35.98 13.20 19.82
C VAL A 274 34.46 13.46 19.85
N LEU A 275 33.87 13.51 21.04
CA LEU A 275 32.44 13.79 21.19
C LEU A 275 32.10 15.22 20.75
N ILE A 276 32.86 16.23 21.13
CA ILE A 276 32.68 17.62 20.72
C ILE A 276 32.73 17.74 19.18
N ASN A 277 33.80 17.20 18.58
CA ASN A 277 33.95 17.19 17.13
C ASN A 277 32.82 16.41 16.44
N GLY A 278 32.48 15.26 17.01
CA GLY A 278 31.39 14.43 16.50
C GLY A 278 30.03 15.11 16.52
N ILE A 279 29.74 15.86 17.60
CA ILE A 279 28.48 16.64 17.69
C ILE A 279 28.44 17.72 16.61
N ILE A 280 29.53 18.48 16.42
CA ILE A 280 29.60 19.51 15.37
C ILE A 280 29.45 18.88 13.99
N ILE A 281 30.19 17.82 13.69
CA ILE A 281 30.12 17.12 12.40
C ILE A 281 28.71 16.55 12.18
N GLN A 282 28.14 15.88 13.18
CA GLN A 282 26.83 15.29 13.06
C GLN A 282 25.72 16.35 12.89
N SER A 283 25.86 17.49 13.57
CA SER A 283 24.95 18.61 13.37
C SER A 283 25.07 19.18 11.94
N LEU A 284 26.29 19.38 11.42
CA LEU A 284 26.50 19.78 10.03
C LEU A 284 25.94 18.76 9.03
N LEU A 285 26.11 17.46 9.28
CA LEU A 285 25.55 16.42 8.43
C LEU A 285 24.01 16.43 8.45
N LYS A 286 23.39 16.70 9.60
CA LYS A 286 21.93 16.88 9.68
C LYS A 286 21.49 18.11 8.89
N ALA A 287 22.10 19.27 9.15
CA ALA A 287 21.80 20.50 8.38
C ALA A 287 21.95 20.27 6.87
N TYR A 288 23.03 19.61 6.47
CA TYR A 288 23.27 19.28 5.06
C TYR A 288 22.19 18.33 4.50
N LYS A 289 21.78 17.30 5.26
CA LYS A 289 20.69 16.39 4.85
C LYS A 289 19.37 17.11 4.67
N ASP A 290 19.04 18.04 5.58
CA ASP A 290 17.80 18.82 5.52
C ASP A 290 17.79 19.74 4.29
N VAL A 291 18.91 20.43 4.03
CA VAL A 291 19.09 21.24 2.80
C VAL A 291 18.98 20.37 1.56
N LYS A 292 19.63 19.20 1.57
CA LYS A 292 19.60 18.25 0.46
C LYS A 292 18.19 17.72 0.19
N GLU A 293 17.47 17.36 1.23
CA GLU A 293 16.08 16.90 1.12
C GLU A 293 15.18 18.03 0.59
N THR A 294 15.34 19.23 1.12
CA THR A 294 14.61 20.43 0.66
C THR A 294 14.91 20.71 -0.80
N PHE A 295 16.17 20.61 -1.22
CA PHE A 295 16.57 20.80 -2.63
C PHE A 295 15.88 19.79 -3.55
N PHE A 296 15.92 18.48 -3.21
CA PHE A 296 15.32 17.47 -4.06
C PHE A 296 13.79 17.47 -4.04
N LYS A 297 13.17 17.97 -2.98
CA LYS A 297 11.70 18.16 -2.92
C LYS A 297 11.23 19.39 -3.68
N ASN A 298 11.99 20.48 -3.60
CA ASN A 298 11.52 21.82 -3.96
C ASN A 298 12.33 22.48 -5.09
N ASN A 299 13.32 21.80 -5.68
CA ASN A 299 14.01 22.42 -6.80
C ASN A 299 13.04 22.58 -7.99
N LYS A 300 13.25 23.65 -8.75
CA LYS A 300 12.36 24.07 -9.83
C LYS A 300 12.10 22.96 -10.85
N GLU A 301 13.11 22.18 -11.16
CA GLU A 301 13.02 21.07 -12.12
C GLU A 301 12.12 19.94 -11.57
N THR A 302 12.37 19.48 -10.35
CA THR A 302 11.58 18.42 -9.71
C THR A 302 10.12 18.84 -9.56
N LEU A 303 9.85 20.08 -9.13
CA LEU A 303 8.49 20.61 -9.00
C LEU A 303 7.79 20.69 -10.35
N TYR A 304 8.47 21.21 -11.38
CA TYR A 304 7.92 21.28 -12.73
C TYR A 304 7.59 19.90 -13.29
N LEU A 305 8.50 18.95 -13.19
CA LEU A 305 8.30 17.60 -13.67
C LEU A 305 7.22 16.84 -12.88
N ASN A 306 7.14 17.07 -11.57
CA ASN A 306 6.05 16.52 -10.76
C ASN A 306 4.70 17.13 -11.16
N LEU A 307 4.64 18.43 -11.44
CA LEU A 307 3.41 19.10 -11.92
C LEU A 307 2.98 18.50 -13.26
N GLU A 308 3.88 18.40 -14.22
CA GLU A 308 3.63 17.82 -15.54
C GLU A 308 3.17 16.34 -15.44
N MET A 309 3.77 15.57 -14.53
CA MET A 309 3.30 14.20 -14.24
C MET A 309 1.88 14.18 -13.71
N LEU A 310 1.56 15.08 -12.78
CA LEU A 310 0.21 15.17 -12.20
C LEU A 310 -0.82 15.61 -13.24
N GLU A 311 -0.49 16.58 -14.06
CA GLU A 311 -1.35 17.04 -15.17
C GLU A 311 -1.63 15.89 -16.16
N ASN A 312 -0.58 15.20 -16.62
CA ASN A 312 -0.72 14.06 -17.53
C ASN A 312 -1.54 12.90 -16.92
N ASN A 313 -1.36 12.64 -15.61
CA ASN A 313 -2.16 11.62 -14.92
C ASN A 313 -3.62 12.07 -14.78
N ASN A 314 -3.85 13.35 -14.51
CA ASN A 314 -5.19 13.91 -14.44
C ASN A 314 -5.92 13.80 -15.80
N ASP A 315 -5.24 14.14 -16.88
CA ASP A 315 -5.79 13.99 -18.24
C ASP A 315 -6.14 12.53 -18.57
N LYS A 316 -5.28 11.58 -18.18
CA LYS A 316 -5.57 10.16 -18.37
C LYS A 316 -6.79 9.72 -17.57
N LEU A 317 -6.86 10.12 -16.30
CA LEU A 317 -7.99 9.82 -15.43
C LEU A 317 -9.28 10.46 -15.91
N GLN A 318 -9.22 11.68 -16.44
CA GLN A 318 -10.39 12.33 -17.03
C GLN A 318 -10.90 11.58 -18.27
N LYS A 319 -10.02 11.16 -19.17
CA LYS A 319 -10.37 10.35 -20.34
C LYS A 319 -10.99 9.01 -19.95
N GLU A 320 -10.41 8.34 -18.95
CA GLU A 320 -10.94 7.07 -18.44
C GLU A 320 -12.31 7.26 -17.77
N ASN A 321 -12.46 8.32 -16.96
CA ASN A 321 -13.76 8.67 -16.39
C ASN A 321 -14.82 8.95 -17.47
N GLN A 322 -14.44 9.65 -18.52
CA GLN A 322 -15.35 9.90 -19.64
C GLN A 322 -15.76 8.59 -20.31
N ARG A 323 -14.81 7.71 -20.61
CA ARG A 323 -15.08 6.39 -21.18
C ARG A 323 -15.99 5.54 -20.29
N LEU A 324 -15.73 5.52 -18.99
CA LEU A 324 -16.56 4.79 -18.04
C LEU A 324 -17.98 5.37 -17.94
N ASN A 325 -18.13 6.69 -18.01
CA ASN A 325 -19.45 7.32 -18.05
C ASN A 325 -20.23 6.96 -19.32
N GLU A 326 -19.57 6.96 -20.48
CA GLU A 326 -20.18 6.53 -21.75
C GLU A 326 -20.62 5.05 -21.69
N GLU A 327 -19.79 4.19 -21.07
CA GLU A 327 -20.12 2.78 -20.85
C GLU A 327 -21.32 2.61 -19.90
N ILE A 328 -21.35 3.36 -18.80
CA ILE A 328 -22.48 3.40 -17.86
C ILE A 328 -23.77 3.84 -18.56
N GLU A 329 -23.70 4.88 -19.40
CA GLU A 329 -24.87 5.33 -20.17
C GLU A 329 -25.36 4.25 -21.15
N SER A 330 -24.44 3.59 -21.85
CA SER A 330 -24.78 2.49 -22.77
C SER A 330 -25.44 1.31 -22.06
N LEU A 331 -24.85 0.90 -20.92
CA LEU A 331 -25.40 -0.17 -20.08
C LEU A 331 -26.78 0.19 -19.51
N ASN A 332 -26.98 1.45 -19.10
CA ASN A 332 -28.28 1.91 -18.63
C ASN A 332 -29.35 1.89 -19.76
N GLN A 333 -28.97 2.23 -21.00
CA GLN A 333 -29.85 2.10 -22.15
C GLN A 333 -30.21 0.63 -22.41
N GLU A 334 -29.25 -0.27 -22.37
CA GLU A 334 -29.44 -1.71 -22.53
C GLU A 334 -30.38 -2.29 -21.45
N ILE A 335 -30.13 -1.92 -20.18
CA ILE A 335 -30.99 -2.29 -19.05
C ILE A 335 -32.45 -1.79 -19.30
N ASN A 336 -32.62 -0.57 -19.77
CA ASN A 336 -33.94 -0.02 -20.02
C ASN A 336 -34.65 -0.73 -21.19
N LEU A 337 -33.92 -1.05 -22.25
CA LEU A 337 -34.46 -1.81 -23.40
C LEU A 337 -34.86 -3.23 -22.93
N THR A 338 -34.02 -3.88 -22.16
CA THR A 338 -34.28 -5.23 -21.62
C THR A 338 -35.51 -5.23 -20.70
N LYS A 339 -35.59 -4.24 -19.77
CA LYS A 339 -36.75 -4.07 -18.89
C LYS A 339 -38.06 -3.86 -19.71
N ASN A 340 -38.01 -3.00 -20.70
CA ASN A 340 -39.18 -2.74 -21.56
C ASN A 340 -39.60 -3.98 -22.38
N SER A 341 -38.63 -4.74 -22.88
CA SER A 341 -38.85 -6.02 -23.55
C SER A 341 -39.51 -7.04 -22.60
N GLN A 342 -38.95 -7.21 -21.38
CA GLN A 342 -39.53 -8.10 -20.37
C GLN A 342 -40.94 -7.68 -19.96
N ILE A 343 -41.17 -6.38 -19.73
CA ILE A 343 -42.51 -5.89 -19.42
C ILE A 343 -43.50 -6.18 -20.59
N SER A 344 -43.06 -6.03 -21.84
CA SER A 344 -43.87 -6.37 -23.02
C SER A 344 -44.19 -7.87 -23.06
N GLU A 345 -43.21 -8.72 -22.78
CA GLU A 345 -43.42 -10.18 -22.73
C GLU A 345 -44.35 -10.58 -21.58
N ILE A 346 -44.14 -10.04 -20.37
CA ILE A 346 -45.03 -10.27 -19.22
C ILE A 346 -46.46 -9.86 -19.56
N ASN A 347 -46.63 -8.70 -20.20
CA ASN A 347 -47.98 -8.25 -20.64
C ASN A 347 -48.61 -9.16 -21.69
N LYS A 348 -47.81 -9.72 -22.61
CA LYS A 348 -48.31 -10.70 -23.59
C LYS A 348 -48.74 -12.00 -22.89
N VAL A 349 -47.92 -12.48 -21.94
CA VAL A 349 -48.23 -13.66 -21.15
C VAL A 349 -49.49 -13.42 -20.29
N LYS A 350 -49.59 -12.27 -19.63
CA LYS A 350 -50.75 -11.88 -18.83
C LYS A 350 -52.05 -11.89 -19.68
N LYS A 351 -52.01 -11.24 -20.85
CA LYS A 351 -53.15 -11.25 -21.77
C LYS A 351 -53.54 -12.68 -22.24
N ARG A 352 -52.54 -13.57 -22.43
CA ARG A 352 -52.82 -14.99 -22.74
C ARG A 352 -53.54 -15.70 -21.60
N TYR A 353 -53.06 -15.52 -20.38
CA TYR A 353 -53.68 -16.13 -19.22
C TYR A 353 -55.06 -15.55 -18.93
N GLU A 354 -55.26 -14.23 -19.09
CA GLU A 354 -56.58 -13.61 -18.96
C GLU A 354 -57.57 -14.19 -19.97
N LYS A 355 -57.13 -14.38 -21.24
CA LYS A 355 -57.99 -15.04 -22.24
C LYS A 355 -58.31 -16.50 -21.86
N LEU A 356 -57.31 -17.22 -21.37
CA LEU A 356 -57.49 -18.63 -20.94
C LEU A 356 -58.42 -18.73 -19.74
N ILE A 357 -58.26 -17.87 -18.75
CA ILE A 357 -59.12 -17.76 -17.56
C ILE A 357 -60.56 -17.48 -17.99
N ASN A 358 -60.75 -16.52 -18.92
CA ASN A 358 -62.10 -16.21 -19.42
C ASN A 358 -62.73 -17.37 -20.19
N GLN A 359 -61.95 -18.12 -20.99
CA GLN A 359 -62.39 -19.34 -21.66
C GLN A 359 -62.76 -20.44 -20.66
N LEU A 360 -61.90 -20.67 -19.63
CA LEU A 360 -62.18 -21.63 -18.60
C LEU A 360 -63.39 -21.26 -17.75
N ASN A 361 -63.55 -19.99 -17.39
CA ASN A 361 -64.72 -19.51 -16.65
C ASN A 361 -66.00 -19.68 -17.46
N LYS A 362 -65.95 -19.46 -18.78
CA LYS A 362 -67.09 -19.71 -19.69
C LYS A 362 -67.40 -21.23 -19.70
N LYS A 363 -66.38 -22.08 -19.84
CA LYS A 363 -66.56 -23.52 -19.85
C LYS A 363 -67.09 -24.08 -18.51
N ILE A 364 -66.66 -23.49 -17.40
CA ILE A 364 -67.19 -23.78 -16.05
C ILE A 364 -68.68 -23.44 -16.00
N LYS A 365 -69.08 -22.24 -16.47
CA LYS A 365 -70.48 -21.82 -16.50
C LYS A 365 -71.33 -22.74 -17.39
N ASP A 366 -70.79 -23.16 -18.52
CA ASP A 366 -71.49 -24.07 -19.44
C ASP A 366 -71.64 -25.47 -18.79
N LEU A 367 -70.59 -25.99 -18.18
CA LEU A 367 -70.63 -27.26 -17.44
C LEU A 367 -71.54 -27.20 -16.20
N GLU A 368 -71.56 -26.09 -15.46
CA GLU A 368 -72.48 -25.86 -14.36
C GLU A 368 -73.93 -25.85 -14.84
N LYS A 369 -74.18 -25.31 -16.03
CA LYS A 369 -75.48 -25.34 -16.63
C LYS A 369 -75.92 -26.73 -17.04
N GLU A 370 -75.01 -27.48 -17.67
CA GLU A 370 -75.24 -28.89 -18.03
C GLU A 370 -75.48 -29.71 -16.75
N LEU A 371 -74.66 -29.53 -15.72
CA LEU A 371 -74.84 -30.22 -14.43
C LEU A 371 -76.18 -29.88 -13.73
N ARG A 372 -76.62 -28.64 -13.87
CA ARG A 372 -77.95 -28.22 -13.36
C ARG A 372 -79.08 -28.84 -14.17
N THR A 373 -78.91 -29.01 -15.49
CA THR A 373 -79.94 -29.67 -16.34
C THR A 373 -79.99 -31.20 -16.07
N GLU A 374 -78.83 -31.85 -15.88
CA GLU A 374 -78.78 -33.26 -15.51
C GLU A 374 -79.29 -33.53 -14.09
N LYS A 375 -78.98 -32.65 -13.12
CA LYS A 375 -79.44 -32.74 -11.73
C LYS A 375 -80.95 -32.56 -11.59
N LYS A 376 -81.62 -31.97 -12.55
CA LYS A 376 -83.11 -31.85 -12.56
C LYS A 376 -83.80 -33.13 -12.97
N ALA A 377 -83.09 -34.14 -13.50
CA ALA A 377 -83.76 -35.30 -14.11
C ALA A 377 -83.76 -36.58 -13.26
N VAL A 378 -82.82 -36.87 -12.33
CA VAL A 378 -82.77 -38.25 -11.83
C VAL A 378 -82.57 -38.49 -10.32
N TYR A 379 -81.99 -37.74 -9.43
CA TYR A 379 -81.63 -38.25 -8.09
C TYR A 379 -81.68 -37.22 -6.91
N ASN A 380 -82.84 -36.68 -6.59
CA ASN A 380 -82.93 -35.74 -5.47
C ASN A 380 -83.02 -36.45 -4.08
N ASP A 381 -83.43 -37.70 -3.99
CA ASP A 381 -83.68 -38.39 -2.70
C ASP A 381 -82.45 -39.18 -2.18
N GLU A 382 -81.68 -39.83 -3.06
CA GLU A 382 -80.49 -40.55 -2.69
C GLU A 382 -79.31 -39.64 -2.33
N ILE A 383 -79.18 -38.50 -3.01
CA ILE A 383 -78.16 -37.52 -2.80
C ILE A 383 -78.36 -36.80 -1.43
N ASN A 384 -79.58 -36.55 -1.06
CA ASN A 384 -79.86 -35.94 0.23
C ASN A 384 -79.56 -36.87 1.41
N LYS A 385 -79.80 -38.15 1.32
CA LYS A 385 -79.43 -39.14 2.32
C LYS A 385 -77.94 -39.39 2.41
N LEU A 386 -77.21 -39.38 1.26
CA LEU A 386 -75.74 -39.42 1.25
C LEU A 386 -75.09 -38.12 1.78
N ARG A 387 -75.69 -36.97 1.54
CA ARG A 387 -75.24 -35.70 2.09
C ARG A 387 -75.40 -35.61 3.63
N GLU A 388 -76.51 -36.10 4.17
CA GLU A 388 -76.73 -36.20 5.62
C GLU A 388 -75.70 -37.13 6.27
N MET A 389 -75.41 -38.27 5.64
CA MET A 389 -74.39 -39.22 6.11
C MET A 389 -72.96 -38.63 6.00
N LEU A 390 -72.60 -37.90 4.95
CA LEU A 390 -71.33 -37.21 4.83
C LEU A 390 -71.16 -36.02 5.79
N PHE A 391 -72.26 -35.35 6.11
CA PHE A 391 -72.31 -34.28 7.07
C PHE A 391 -72.07 -34.77 8.50
N SER A 392 -72.58 -35.96 8.83
CA SER A 392 -72.32 -36.61 10.13
C SER A 392 -70.88 -37.09 10.30
N ILE A 393 -70.20 -37.52 9.21
CA ILE A 393 -68.82 -37.97 9.22
C ILE A 393 -67.82 -36.78 9.24
N LYS A 394 -68.16 -35.61 8.71
CA LYS A 394 -67.28 -34.42 8.67
C LYS A 394 -67.33 -33.57 9.95
N ASN A 395 -68.17 -33.85 10.90
CA ASN A 395 -68.27 -33.17 12.17
C ASN A 395 -67.58 -33.93 13.33
N GLU A 396 -66.50 -34.61 13.07
CA GLU A 396 -65.58 -35.00 14.13
C GLU A 396 -64.80 -33.75 14.57
N TYR A 397 -65.08 -33.31 15.79
CA TYR A 397 -64.47 -32.22 16.51
C TYR A 397 -62.96 -32.50 16.65
N THR A 398 -62.16 -31.76 15.89
CA THR A 398 -60.72 -31.68 16.11
C THR A 398 -60.50 -30.63 17.23
N PRO A 399 -59.98 -31.03 18.40
CA PRO A 399 -59.69 -30.04 19.44
C PRO A 399 -58.68 -29.03 18.92
N GLN A 400 -59.04 -27.75 18.99
CA GLN A 400 -58.08 -26.67 18.76
C GLN A 400 -56.94 -26.86 19.78
N LYS A 401 -55.72 -27.05 19.31
CA LYS A 401 -54.51 -26.95 20.12
C LYS A 401 -54.57 -25.59 20.80
N GLN A 402 -54.52 -25.60 22.10
CA GLN A 402 -54.31 -24.36 22.88
C GLN A 402 -52.97 -23.80 22.46
N VAL A 403 -52.97 -22.79 21.64
CA VAL A 403 -51.78 -22.02 21.24
C VAL A 403 -51.48 -21.10 22.40
N LYS A 404 -50.29 -21.21 23.01
CA LYS A 404 -49.80 -20.25 23.99
C LYS A 404 -49.79 -18.87 23.36
N THR A 405 -50.20 -17.85 24.13
CA THR A 405 -50.13 -16.45 23.69
C THR A 405 -48.67 -15.96 23.74
N LEU A 406 -48.34 -14.91 22.97
CA LEU A 406 -47.01 -14.33 22.98
C LEU A 406 -46.60 -13.88 24.41
N ASN A 407 -47.53 -13.40 25.21
CA ASN A 407 -47.28 -12.98 26.60
C ASN A 407 -46.75 -14.15 27.46
N GLU A 408 -47.28 -15.35 27.29
CA GLU A 408 -46.78 -16.52 28.02
C GLU A 408 -45.35 -16.89 27.64
N TYR A 409 -44.95 -16.69 26.37
CA TYR A 409 -43.54 -16.88 25.92
C TYR A 409 -42.63 -15.77 26.47
N LEU A 410 -43.12 -14.53 26.62
CA LEU A 410 -42.36 -13.39 27.16
C LEU A 410 -42.10 -13.51 28.66
N GLU A 411 -42.87 -14.31 29.38
CA GLU A 411 -42.62 -14.62 30.80
C GLU A 411 -41.45 -15.63 30.94
N GLU A 412 -41.33 -16.56 29.99
CA GLU A 412 -40.32 -17.62 30.00
C GLU A 412 -39.02 -17.23 29.28
N TYR A 413 -39.09 -16.39 28.23
CA TYR A 413 -37.95 -16.12 27.30
C TYR A 413 -37.74 -14.63 27.06
N ARG A 414 -36.49 -14.22 26.98
CA ARG A 414 -36.08 -12.88 26.58
C ARG A 414 -35.91 -12.77 25.10
N ILE A 415 -36.71 -11.96 24.47
CA ILE A 415 -36.76 -11.82 23.00
C ILE A 415 -36.17 -10.45 22.60
N LEU A 416 -35.31 -10.48 21.60
CA LEU A 416 -34.76 -9.30 20.94
C LEU A 416 -35.21 -9.28 19.45
N ILE A 417 -35.71 -8.13 19.03
CA ILE A 417 -36.00 -7.87 17.63
C ILE A 417 -34.95 -6.89 17.06
N VAL A 418 -34.32 -7.26 15.97
CA VAL A 418 -33.34 -6.43 15.26
C VAL A 418 -33.95 -5.97 13.95
N GLY A 419 -34.03 -4.66 13.75
CA GLY A 419 -34.64 -4.06 12.56
C GLY A 419 -36.03 -3.47 12.84
N GLY A 420 -36.73 -3.13 11.77
CA GLY A 420 -38.02 -2.45 11.84
C GLY A 420 -37.91 -0.91 11.89
N ALA A 421 -38.89 -0.22 11.32
CA ALA A 421 -38.96 1.25 11.35
C ALA A 421 -39.10 1.76 12.78
N THR A 422 -38.62 2.98 13.07
CA THR A 422 -38.62 3.57 14.42
C THR A 422 -40.01 3.60 15.05
N GLU A 423 -41.03 4.01 14.30
CA GLU A 423 -42.42 4.04 14.77
C GLU A 423 -42.97 2.63 15.02
N TRP A 424 -42.59 1.65 14.20
CA TRP A 424 -42.99 0.27 14.40
C TRP A 424 -42.36 -0.32 15.67
N ARG A 425 -41.06 -0.08 15.89
CA ARG A 425 -40.37 -0.51 17.13
C ARG A 425 -40.96 0.14 18.38
N ARG A 426 -41.37 1.43 18.29
CA ARG A 426 -42.05 2.13 19.37
C ARG A 426 -43.36 1.44 19.74
N LYS A 427 -44.20 1.12 18.76
CA LYS A 427 -45.49 0.44 18.97
C LYS A 427 -45.32 -0.97 19.56
N ILE A 428 -44.33 -1.74 19.10
CA ILE A 428 -44.00 -3.05 19.66
C ILE A 428 -43.64 -2.92 21.16
N LYS A 429 -42.80 -1.94 21.52
CA LYS A 429 -42.43 -1.70 22.92
C LYS A 429 -43.59 -1.23 23.79
N GLU A 430 -44.51 -0.48 23.23
CA GLU A 430 -45.70 -0.03 23.95
C GLU A 430 -46.65 -1.20 24.26
N GLN A 431 -46.79 -2.12 23.32
CA GLN A 431 -47.66 -3.31 23.45
C GLN A 431 -46.96 -4.45 24.22
N TYR A 432 -45.65 -4.63 24.02
CA TYR A 432 -44.84 -5.68 24.67
C TYR A 432 -43.57 -5.07 25.27
N PRO A 433 -43.65 -4.45 26.48
CA PRO A 433 -42.48 -3.79 27.10
C PRO A 433 -41.28 -4.70 27.37
N GLN A 434 -41.50 -6.01 27.44
CA GLN A 434 -40.48 -7.03 27.69
C GLN A 434 -39.63 -7.33 26.45
N ILE A 435 -40.12 -7.01 25.24
CA ILE A 435 -39.38 -7.22 24.00
C ILE A 435 -38.32 -6.13 23.85
N LEU A 436 -37.09 -6.54 23.71
CA LEU A 436 -35.99 -5.65 23.36
C LEU A 436 -35.96 -5.39 21.83
N THR A 437 -35.67 -4.16 21.46
CA THR A 437 -35.54 -3.82 20.02
C THR A 437 -34.28 -3.06 19.76
N ILE A 438 -33.60 -3.39 18.68
CA ILE A 438 -32.40 -2.68 18.17
C ILE A 438 -32.67 -2.19 16.75
N ASP A 439 -32.15 -1.00 16.44
CA ASP A 439 -32.23 -0.45 15.09
C ASP A 439 -31.42 -1.29 14.12
N GLY A 440 -32.03 -1.70 13.00
CA GLY A 440 -31.38 -2.50 11.97
C GLY A 440 -30.25 -1.80 11.22
N PHE A 441 -30.05 -0.49 11.42
CA PHE A 441 -28.94 0.30 10.86
C PHE A 441 -27.91 0.69 11.91
N ASN A 442 -28.06 0.25 13.17
CA ASN A 442 -27.09 0.50 14.24
C ASN A 442 -25.94 -0.51 14.19
N GLU A 443 -24.85 -0.14 13.54
CA GLU A 443 -23.64 -0.97 13.50
C GLU A 443 -22.82 -0.94 14.78
N ASN A 444 -23.04 0.01 15.67
CA ASN A 444 -22.29 0.23 16.92
C ASN A 444 -23.06 -0.22 18.18
N PHE A 445 -23.91 -1.23 18.08
CA PHE A 445 -24.62 -1.75 19.25
C PHE A 445 -23.67 -2.42 20.26
N ASP A 446 -24.02 -2.31 21.55
CA ASP A 446 -23.26 -2.97 22.61
C ASP A 446 -23.59 -4.47 22.65
N ILE A 447 -22.56 -5.29 22.38
CA ILE A 447 -22.64 -6.77 22.41
C ILE A 447 -23.07 -7.28 23.82
N ASN A 448 -22.86 -6.51 24.89
CA ASN A 448 -23.25 -6.89 26.23
C ASN A 448 -24.78 -6.96 26.40
N THR A 449 -25.55 -6.25 25.58
CA THR A 449 -27.02 -6.32 25.59
C THR A 449 -27.53 -7.71 25.16
N LEU A 450 -26.70 -8.53 24.54
CA LEU A 450 -27.04 -9.89 24.07
C LEU A 450 -26.75 -10.98 25.11
N LYS A 451 -26.26 -10.64 26.31
CA LYS A 451 -25.81 -11.65 27.27
C LYS A 451 -26.89 -12.55 27.83
N ASN A 452 -28.15 -12.13 27.80
CA ASN A 452 -29.27 -12.88 28.40
C ASN A 452 -30.46 -12.94 27.43
N ILE A 453 -30.23 -13.06 26.14
CA ILE A 453 -31.27 -13.18 25.12
C ILE A 453 -31.39 -14.64 24.72
N ASP A 454 -32.63 -15.13 24.72
CA ASP A 454 -32.96 -16.51 24.34
C ASP A 454 -33.28 -16.61 22.83
N PHE A 455 -34.00 -15.61 22.32
CA PHE A 455 -34.38 -15.53 20.91
C PHE A 455 -34.04 -14.20 20.28
N ILE A 456 -33.51 -14.23 19.06
CA ILE A 456 -33.28 -13.04 18.24
C ILE A 456 -34.08 -13.14 16.94
N PHE A 457 -34.95 -12.18 16.70
CA PHE A 457 -35.72 -12.08 15.46
C PHE A 457 -35.19 -10.96 14.57
N PHE A 458 -34.99 -11.26 13.30
CA PHE A 458 -34.56 -10.30 12.31
C PHE A 458 -35.75 -9.81 11.51
N PHE A 459 -36.00 -8.49 11.54
CA PHE A 459 -37.00 -7.87 10.67
C PHE A 459 -36.39 -7.56 9.30
N THR A 460 -36.71 -8.43 8.33
CA THR A 460 -36.00 -8.49 7.04
C THR A 460 -36.15 -7.24 6.16
N GLY A 461 -37.22 -6.46 6.35
CA GLY A 461 -37.51 -5.25 5.53
C GLY A 461 -36.76 -3.98 5.93
N TYR A 462 -36.13 -3.94 7.13
CA TYR A 462 -35.52 -2.74 7.69
C TYR A 462 -34.24 -3.07 8.46
N MET A 463 -33.23 -3.53 7.72
CA MET A 463 -31.92 -3.86 8.31
C MET A 463 -30.81 -3.78 7.26
N ASN A 464 -29.63 -3.27 7.63
CA ASN A 464 -28.47 -3.32 6.74
C ASN A 464 -27.68 -4.63 6.90
N HIS A 465 -26.89 -4.96 5.90
CA HIS A 465 -26.06 -6.17 5.89
C HIS A 465 -24.98 -6.16 7.00
N GLY A 466 -24.43 -4.99 7.33
CA GLY A 466 -23.39 -4.86 8.35
C GLY A 466 -23.93 -5.29 9.73
N THR A 467 -25.08 -4.75 10.14
CA THR A 467 -25.75 -5.12 11.38
C THR A 467 -26.11 -6.59 11.39
N TYR A 468 -26.69 -7.11 10.30
CA TYR A 468 -27.06 -8.53 10.19
C TYR A 468 -25.87 -9.46 10.42
N TYR A 469 -24.74 -9.26 9.71
CA TYR A 469 -23.58 -10.12 9.85
C TYR A 469 -22.92 -10.05 11.23
N ARG A 470 -22.97 -8.92 11.91
CA ARG A 470 -22.47 -8.80 13.28
C ARG A 470 -23.29 -9.64 14.25
N PHE A 471 -24.63 -9.60 14.15
CA PHE A 471 -25.52 -10.43 14.97
C PHE A 471 -25.35 -11.92 14.66
N ILE A 472 -25.34 -12.34 13.40
CA ILE A 472 -25.17 -13.72 12.99
C ILE A 472 -23.86 -14.33 13.50
N ASN A 473 -22.75 -13.57 13.41
CA ASN A 473 -21.47 -14.01 13.96
C ASN A 473 -21.53 -14.23 15.47
N HIS A 474 -22.23 -13.36 16.19
CA HIS A 474 -22.39 -13.48 17.63
C HIS A 474 -23.29 -14.65 18.01
N ILE A 475 -24.41 -14.86 17.31
CA ILE A 475 -25.36 -15.94 17.48
C ILE A 475 -24.67 -17.31 17.29
N ARG A 476 -23.87 -17.47 16.23
CA ARG A 476 -23.11 -18.69 15.96
C ARG A 476 -22.14 -19.05 17.08
N ASN A 477 -21.52 -18.05 17.70
CA ASN A 477 -20.57 -18.28 18.79
C ASN A 477 -21.22 -18.64 20.12
N LYS A 478 -22.51 -18.32 20.33
CA LYS A 478 -23.21 -18.49 21.61
C LYS A 478 -24.43 -19.42 21.54
N ASN A 479 -24.69 -20.00 20.39
CA ASN A 479 -25.83 -20.91 20.16
C ASN A 479 -27.20 -20.32 20.56
N ILE A 480 -27.41 -19.00 20.33
CA ILE A 480 -28.67 -18.31 20.56
C ILE A 480 -29.63 -18.68 19.44
N LYS A 481 -30.91 -18.94 19.78
CA LYS A 481 -31.94 -19.24 18.79
C LYS A 481 -32.34 -18.00 18.02
N PHE A 482 -32.58 -18.11 16.72
CA PHE A 482 -32.98 -16.97 15.90
C PHE A 482 -34.03 -17.35 14.85
N GLY A 483 -34.80 -16.35 14.42
CA GLY A 483 -35.79 -16.46 13.36
C GLY A 483 -35.91 -15.17 12.54
N TYR A 484 -36.81 -15.18 11.57
CA TYR A 484 -37.05 -14.02 10.71
C TYR A 484 -38.53 -13.62 10.79
N ILE A 485 -38.80 -12.32 10.84
CA ILE A 485 -40.15 -11.76 10.82
C ILE A 485 -40.25 -10.70 9.71
N GLY A 486 -41.43 -10.60 9.11
CA GLY A 486 -41.65 -9.68 7.98
C GLY A 486 -42.99 -8.93 8.06
N LYS A 487 -43.87 -9.29 8.99
CA LYS A 487 -45.18 -8.63 9.11
C LYS A 487 -45.05 -7.25 9.77
N THR A 488 -45.79 -6.28 9.28
CA THR A 488 -45.81 -4.90 9.83
C THR A 488 -46.99 -4.61 10.74
N ASN A 489 -48.09 -5.36 10.59
CA ASN A 489 -49.25 -5.27 11.47
C ASN A 489 -48.97 -6.03 12.78
N LEU A 490 -49.21 -5.39 13.93
CA LEU A 490 -48.88 -5.92 15.25
C LEU A 490 -49.55 -7.25 15.58
N GLU A 491 -50.84 -7.45 15.23
CA GLU A 491 -51.55 -8.69 15.45
C GLU A 491 -50.97 -9.85 14.61
N LEU A 492 -50.53 -9.57 13.39
CA LEU A 492 -49.89 -10.56 12.54
C LEU A 492 -48.46 -10.84 12.99
N VAL A 493 -47.74 -9.86 13.55
CA VAL A 493 -46.40 -10.04 14.14
C VAL A 493 -46.46 -10.92 15.40
N GLU A 494 -47.47 -10.75 16.23
CA GLU A 494 -47.67 -11.61 17.37
C GLU A 494 -47.79 -13.07 16.94
N SER A 495 -48.67 -13.36 16.00
CA SER A 495 -48.85 -14.71 15.46
C SER A 495 -47.59 -15.25 14.80
N GLU A 496 -46.84 -14.40 14.05
CA GLU A 496 -45.56 -14.76 13.39
C GLU A 496 -44.49 -15.07 14.43
N LEU A 497 -44.35 -14.29 15.50
CA LEU A 497 -43.40 -14.55 16.59
C LEU A 497 -43.69 -15.86 17.28
N VAL A 498 -44.96 -16.11 17.66
CA VAL A 498 -45.35 -17.38 18.29
C VAL A 498 -45.05 -18.57 17.41
N GLU A 499 -45.41 -18.50 16.14
CA GLU A 499 -45.14 -19.57 15.16
C GLU A 499 -43.63 -19.83 14.98
N GLU A 500 -42.83 -18.79 14.88
CA GLU A 500 -41.36 -18.91 14.74
C GLU A 500 -40.69 -19.41 16.02
N ILE A 501 -41.17 -19.05 17.19
CA ILE A 501 -40.71 -19.58 18.50
C ILE A 501 -40.98 -21.09 18.53
N GLU A 502 -42.22 -21.50 18.22
CA GLU A 502 -42.61 -22.93 18.22
C GLU A 502 -41.82 -23.76 17.21
N LYS A 503 -41.62 -23.28 15.98
CA LYS A 503 -40.76 -23.91 14.97
C LYS A 503 -39.32 -24.07 15.47
N THR A 504 -38.77 -23.03 16.08
CA THR A 504 -37.41 -23.03 16.58
C THR A 504 -37.24 -23.95 17.80
N MET A 505 -38.27 -24.13 18.60
CA MET A 505 -38.28 -25.06 19.74
C MET A 505 -38.41 -26.53 19.30
N GLN A 506 -39.15 -26.80 18.22
CA GLN A 506 -39.37 -28.15 17.72
C GLN A 506 -38.20 -28.74 16.91
N GLY A 507 -37.11 -27.93 16.68
CA GLY A 507 -35.87 -28.40 16.07
C GLY A 507 -36.00 -28.78 14.59
N LYS A 508 -36.84 -28.07 13.83
CA LYS A 508 -36.95 -28.16 12.36
C LYS A 508 -36.32 -27.00 11.67
#